data_87b493cdc94a316acde3f088f34c4b1c
#
_entry.id   87b493cdc94a316acde3f088f34c4b1c
#
_cell.length_a   1.000
_cell.length_b   1.000
_cell.length_c   1.000
_cell.angle_alpha   90.00
_cell.angle_beta   90.00
_cell.angle_gamma   90.00
#
_symmetry.space_group_name_H-M   'P 1'
#
loop_
_entity.id
_entity.type
_entity.pdbx_description
1 polymer ?
#
loop_
_entity_poly.entity_id
_entity_poly.type
_entity_poly.pdbx_seq_one_letter_code
_entity_poly.pdbx_strand_id
1 'polypeptide(L)'
;MLSREYLTQEFTDLIQKLYPEAGIILSYCYVKILECYIERSKKKFYYLGIYYPDNIQFKVKEYHNSIKEIAESIGLVEVVYISATKIVRDPVSRLKKDNPRLWLELYWVVTQRI
;
A
#
# COMPACT_ATOMS: atom_id res chain seq x y z
N MET A 1 -17.11 7.88 -12.25
CA MET A 1 -16.74 6.94 -11.16
C MET A 1 -15.23 6.76 -11.12
N LEU A 2 -14.64 6.96 -9.95
CA LEU A 2 -13.20 6.84 -9.80
C LEU A 2 -12.79 5.38 -9.64
N SER A 3 -11.85 4.90 -10.46
CA SER A 3 -11.30 3.56 -10.35
C SER A 3 -10.23 3.51 -9.26
N ARG A 4 -9.90 2.29 -8.79
CA ARG A 4 -8.81 2.11 -7.83
C ARG A 4 -7.47 2.52 -8.43
N GLU A 5 -7.28 2.29 -9.72
CA GLU A 5 -6.07 2.69 -10.45
C GLU A 5 -5.92 4.20 -10.46
N TYR A 6 -7.01 4.91 -10.67
CA TYR A 6 -7.02 6.37 -10.63
C TYR A 6 -6.63 6.88 -9.24
N LEU A 7 -7.22 6.30 -8.19
CA LEU A 7 -6.91 6.69 -6.81
C LEU A 7 -5.46 6.40 -6.44
N THR A 8 -4.91 5.28 -6.92
CA THR A 8 -3.51 4.93 -6.70
C THR A 8 -2.60 5.96 -7.35
N GLN A 9 -2.90 6.34 -8.58
CA GLN A 9 -2.11 7.34 -9.31
C GLN A 9 -2.21 8.70 -8.65
N GLU A 10 -3.41 9.09 -8.24
CA GLU A 10 -3.64 10.36 -7.54
C GLU A 10 -2.86 10.43 -6.24
N PHE A 11 -2.89 9.35 -5.46
CA PHE A 11 -2.11 9.28 -4.22
C PHE A 11 -0.62 9.41 -4.49
N THR A 12 -0.11 8.65 -5.46
CA THR A 12 1.31 8.65 -5.79
C THR A 12 1.77 10.04 -6.24
N ASP A 13 1.00 10.68 -7.09
CA ASP A 13 1.33 12.03 -7.60
C ASP A 13 1.34 13.06 -6.48
N LEU A 14 0.34 13.03 -5.60
CA LEU A 14 0.25 13.98 -4.50
C LEU A 14 1.34 13.80 -3.45
N ILE A 15 1.65 12.55 -3.09
CA ILE A 15 2.69 12.29 -2.08
C ILE A 15 4.06 12.73 -2.61
N GLN A 16 4.35 12.49 -3.88
CA GLN A 16 5.61 12.90 -4.50
C GLN A 16 5.72 14.41 -4.59
N LYS A 17 4.61 15.09 -4.86
CA LYS A 17 4.59 16.53 -5.01
C LYS A 17 4.69 17.26 -3.66
N LEU A 18 3.95 16.80 -2.66
CA LEU A 18 3.84 17.50 -1.38
C LEU A 18 4.81 16.98 -0.33
N TYR A 19 5.16 15.72 -0.37
CA TYR A 19 6.07 15.07 0.59
C TYR A 19 7.07 14.18 -0.16
N PRO A 20 8.01 14.79 -0.89
CA PRO A 20 8.92 14.01 -1.76
C PRO A 20 9.75 12.96 -1.03
N GLU A 21 10.14 13.22 0.22
CA GLU A 21 10.89 12.23 1.00
C GLU A 21 10.04 10.99 1.30
N ALA A 22 8.76 11.20 1.65
CA ALA A 22 7.84 10.09 1.85
C ALA A 22 7.63 9.34 0.53
N GLY A 23 7.54 10.06 -0.58
CA GLY A 23 7.40 9.46 -1.90
C GLY A 23 8.57 8.55 -2.24
N ILE A 24 9.79 8.95 -1.90
CA ILE A 24 10.98 8.13 -2.13
C ILE A 24 10.90 6.83 -1.33
N ILE A 25 10.55 6.91 -0.05
CA ILE A 25 10.42 5.73 0.80
C ILE A 25 9.32 4.79 0.26
N LEU A 26 8.19 5.34 -0.15
CA LEU A 26 7.08 4.54 -0.69
C LEU A 26 7.42 3.91 -2.04
N SER A 27 8.42 4.43 -2.78
CA SER A 27 8.86 3.80 -4.02
C SER A 27 9.48 2.42 -3.81
N TYR A 28 9.92 2.11 -2.58
CA TYR A 28 10.43 0.79 -2.21
C TYR A 28 9.34 -0.14 -1.69
N CYS A 29 8.10 0.33 -1.66
CA CYS A 29 6.95 -0.44 -1.18
C CYS A 29 5.98 -0.70 -2.33
N TYR A 30 5.07 -1.64 -2.12
CA TYR A 30 3.94 -1.82 -3.02
C TYR A 30 2.73 -1.15 -2.40
N VAL A 31 2.21 -0.14 -3.07
CA VAL A 31 1.05 0.64 -2.60
C VAL A 31 -0.18 0.22 -3.39
N LYS A 32 -1.24 -0.12 -2.70
CA LYS A 32 -2.48 -0.59 -3.33
C LYS A 32 -3.68 0.01 -2.64
N ILE A 33 -4.67 0.41 -3.43
CA ILE A 33 -5.97 0.80 -2.91
C ILE A 33 -6.79 -0.47 -2.72
N LEU A 34 -7.24 -0.68 -1.51
CA LEU A 34 -8.04 -1.84 -1.13
C LEU A 34 -9.48 -1.42 -0.90
N GLU A 35 -10.39 -2.35 -1.15
CA GLU A 35 -11.81 -2.09 -1.06
C GLU A 35 -12.42 -2.89 0.07
N CYS A 36 -13.24 -2.22 0.88
CA CYS A 36 -14.02 -2.85 1.92
C CYS A 36 -15.50 -2.58 1.65
N TYR A 37 -16.28 -3.64 1.52
CA TYR A 37 -17.72 -3.54 1.33
C TYR A 37 -18.43 -3.97 2.60
N ILE A 38 -19.29 -3.09 3.11
CA ILE A 38 -20.08 -3.38 4.30
C ILE A 38 -21.50 -3.72 3.84
N GLU A 39 -21.82 -5.00 3.87
CA GLU A 39 -23.10 -5.52 3.38
C GLU A 39 -24.30 -4.92 4.08
N ARG A 40 -24.20 -4.74 5.41
CA ARG A 40 -25.31 -4.20 6.21
C ARG A 40 -25.74 -2.79 5.76
N SER A 41 -24.78 -1.93 5.48
CA SER A 41 -25.05 -0.55 5.04
C SER A 41 -25.04 -0.40 3.54
N LYS A 42 -24.64 -1.43 2.80
CA LYS A 42 -24.43 -1.43 1.36
C LYS A 42 -23.49 -0.31 0.91
N LYS A 43 -22.51 0.01 1.77
CA LYS A 43 -21.51 1.04 1.47
C LYS A 43 -20.17 0.40 1.16
N LYS A 44 -19.47 1.04 0.24
CA LYS A 44 -18.15 0.64 -0.19
C LYS A 44 -17.15 1.70 0.28
N PHE A 45 -16.08 1.26 0.93
CA PHE A 45 -15.01 2.13 1.40
C PHE A 45 -13.70 1.72 0.75
N TYR A 46 -12.83 2.71 0.55
CA TYR A 46 -11.50 2.47 0.03
C TYR A 46 -10.47 2.86 1.08
N TYR A 47 -9.42 2.04 1.20
CA TYR A 47 -8.32 2.34 2.11
C TYR A 47 -7.00 2.04 1.44
N LEU A 48 -5.92 2.61 1.99
CA LEU A 48 -4.59 2.48 1.42
C LEU A 48 -3.85 1.33 2.10
N GLY A 49 -3.40 0.36 1.32
CA GLY A 49 -2.52 -0.71 1.80
C GLY A 49 -1.10 -0.42 1.36
N ILE A 50 -0.18 -0.40 2.31
CA ILE A 50 1.25 -0.22 2.04
C ILE A 50 1.95 -1.50 2.43
N TYR A 51 2.41 -2.24 1.42
CA TYR A 51 3.17 -3.47 1.60
C TYR A 51 4.66 -3.10 1.62
N TYR A 52 5.28 -3.20 2.78
CA TYR A 52 6.66 -2.76 2.99
C TYR A 52 7.59 -3.96 3.19
N PRO A 53 8.86 -3.84 2.77
CA PRO A 53 9.89 -4.78 3.19
C PRO A 53 10.31 -4.46 4.63
N ASP A 54 10.55 -5.49 5.45
CA ASP A 54 10.79 -5.30 6.89
C ASP A 54 11.99 -4.40 7.19
N ASN A 55 12.99 -4.39 6.31
CA ASN A 55 14.21 -3.60 6.54
C ASN A 55 13.98 -2.08 6.53
N ILE A 56 12.86 -1.60 5.99
CA ILE A 56 12.54 -0.15 6.00
C ILE A 56 11.25 0.17 6.77
N GLN A 57 10.74 -0.78 7.54
CA GLN A 57 9.52 -0.58 8.32
C GLN A 57 9.54 0.72 9.13
N PHE A 58 10.63 0.99 9.76
CA PHE A 58 10.82 2.17 10.60
C PHE A 58 10.62 3.46 9.80
N LYS A 59 11.28 3.54 8.64
CA LYS A 59 11.20 4.73 7.78
C LYS A 59 9.81 4.95 7.22
N VAL A 60 9.13 3.86 6.83
CA VAL A 60 7.77 3.96 6.31
C VAL A 60 6.83 4.54 7.36
N LYS A 61 6.92 4.04 8.59
CA LYS A 61 6.03 4.50 9.67
C LYS A 61 6.37 5.92 10.14
N GLU A 62 7.60 6.36 9.94
CA GLU A 62 8.01 7.73 10.25
C GLU A 62 7.18 8.76 9.47
N TYR A 63 6.76 8.44 8.27
CA TYR A 63 5.98 9.34 7.41
C TYR A 63 4.48 9.10 7.50
N HIS A 64 4.01 8.39 8.53
CA HIS A 64 2.60 8.02 8.66
C HIS A 64 1.66 9.23 8.60
N ASN A 65 1.99 10.31 9.28
CA ASN A 65 1.11 11.48 9.30
C ASN A 65 0.95 12.10 7.91
N SER A 66 2.04 12.20 7.16
CA SER A 66 2.01 12.73 5.79
C SER A 66 1.22 11.82 4.86
N ILE A 67 1.43 10.50 4.98
CA ILE A 67 0.73 9.51 4.18
C ILE A 67 -0.77 9.57 4.47
N LYS A 68 -1.13 9.64 5.75
CA LYS A 68 -2.52 9.69 6.18
C LYS A 68 -3.22 10.95 5.67
N GLU A 69 -2.54 12.10 5.76
CA GLU A 69 -3.07 13.36 5.28
C GLU A 69 -3.45 13.29 3.80
N ILE A 70 -2.54 12.77 2.97
CA ILE A 70 -2.82 12.64 1.54
C ILE A 70 -3.93 11.61 1.28
N ALA A 71 -3.90 10.49 1.97
CA ALA A 71 -4.93 9.44 1.82
C ALA A 71 -6.33 10.00 2.13
N GLU A 72 -6.47 10.72 3.23
CA GLU A 72 -7.74 11.31 3.62
C GLU A 72 -8.20 12.37 2.61
N SER A 73 -7.27 13.14 2.05
CA SER A 73 -7.61 14.20 1.10
C SER A 73 -8.24 13.68 -0.19
N ILE A 74 -8.00 12.43 -0.53
CA ILE A 74 -8.60 11.81 -1.73
C ILE A 74 -9.71 10.81 -1.39
N GLY A 75 -10.18 10.80 -0.14
CA GLY A 75 -11.35 10.03 0.26
C GLY A 75 -11.06 8.63 0.78
N LEU A 76 -9.81 8.29 1.06
CA LEU A 76 -9.48 7.00 1.66
C LEU A 76 -9.72 7.06 3.16
N VAL A 77 -10.29 6.00 3.73
CA VAL A 77 -10.73 6.01 5.13
C VAL A 77 -9.66 5.58 6.12
N GLU A 78 -8.63 4.89 5.65
CA GLU A 78 -7.59 4.35 6.53
C GLU A 78 -6.32 4.05 5.76
N VAL A 79 -5.19 3.98 6.48
CA VAL A 79 -3.91 3.51 5.94
C VAL A 79 -3.50 2.28 6.73
N VAL A 80 -3.25 1.18 6.03
CA VAL A 80 -2.88 -0.10 6.64
C VAL A 80 -1.48 -0.49 6.18
N TYR A 81 -0.64 -0.89 7.11
CA TYR A 81 0.73 -1.32 6.84
C TYR A 81 0.82 -2.84 6.92
N ILE A 82 1.33 -3.45 5.86
CA ILE A 82 1.39 -4.90 5.72
C ILE A 82 2.82 -5.30 5.41
N SER A 83 3.37 -6.26 6.14
CA SER A 83 4.71 -6.76 5.88
C SER A 83 4.74 -7.64 4.65
N ALA A 84 5.35 -7.14 3.58
CA ALA A 84 5.58 -7.93 2.37
C ALA A 84 6.53 -9.09 2.66
N THR A 85 7.54 -8.86 3.50
CA THR A 85 8.52 -9.88 3.87
C THR A 85 7.85 -11.09 4.51
N LYS A 86 6.94 -10.87 5.45
CA LYS A 86 6.24 -11.96 6.12
C LYS A 86 5.38 -12.78 5.16
N ILE A 87 4.72 -12.11 4.22
CA ILE A 87 3.89 -12.80 3.23
C ILE A 87 4.75 -13.66 2.30
N VAL A 88 5.84 -13.10 1.77
CA VAL A 88 6.70 -13.79 0.79
C VAL A 88 7.42 -14.98 1.42
N ARG A 89 7.82 -14.85 2.69
CA ARG A 89 8.57 -15.89 3.40
C ARG A 89 7.71 -16.92 4.12
N ASP A 90 6.41 -16.75 4.13
CA ASP A 90 5.48 -17.66 4.80
C ASP A 90 5.36 -18.96 4.01
N PRO A 91 5.81 -20.11 4.55
CA PRO A 91 5.76 -21.37 3.82
C PRO A 91 4.35 -21.92 3.62
N VAL A 92 3.38 -21.45 4.40
CA VAL A 92 1.99 -21.89 4.26
C VAL A 92 1.13 -20.88 3.48
N SER A 93 1.72 -19.81 3.00
CA SER A 93 1.01 -18.83 2.21
C SER A 93 0.59 -19.41 0.87
N ARG A 94 -0.66 -19.18 0.50
CA ARG A 94 -1.21 -19.59 -0.79
C ARG A 94 -1.23 -18.47 -1.82
N LEU A 95 -0.67 -17.33 -1.47
CA LEU A 95 -0.73 -16.15 -2.33
C LEU A 95 -0.08 -16.39 -3.70
N LYS A 96 1.05 -17.07 -3.72
CA LYS A 96 1.76 -17.39 -4.97
C LYS A 96 0.87 -18.15 -5.95
N LYS A 97 0.03 -19.05 -5.42
CA LYS A 97 -0.90 -19.85 -6.22
C LYS A 97 -2.17 -19.09 -6.55
N ASP A 98 -2.75 -18.42 -5.55
CA ASP A 98 -4.07 -17.79 -5.67
C ASP A 98 -4.01 -16.45 -6.39
N ASN A 99 -2.92 -15.70 -6.21
CA ASN A 99 -2.72 -14.41 -6.87
C ASN A 99 -1.25 -14.23 -7.20
N PRO A 100 -0.75 -14.91 -8.25
CA PRO A 100 0.67 -14.87 -8.60
C PRO A 100 1.18 -13.47 -8.95
N ARG A 101 0.33 -12.63 -9.51
CA ARG A 101 0.71 -11.26 -9.87
C ARG A 101 1.05 -10.42 -8.64
N LEU A 102 0.19 -10.47 -7.62
CA LEU A 102 0.45 -9.78 -6.37
C LEU A 102 1.69 -10.36 -5.68
N TRP A 103 1.83 -11.69 -5.67
CA TRP A 103 2.99 -12.34 -5.08
C TRP A 103 4.30 -11.88 -5.73
N LEU A 104 4.32 -11.72 -7.06
CA LEU A 104 5.50 -11.23 -7.76
C LEU A 104 5.83 -9.78 -7.39
N GLU A 105 4.82 -8.94 -7.24
CA GLU A 105 5.02 -7.55 -6.80
C GLU A 105 5.64 -7.51 -5.40
N LEU A 106 5.14 -8.34 -4.49
CA LEU A 106 5.68 -8.40 -3.13
C LEU A 106 7.08 -9.00 -3.10
N TYR A 107 7.33 -10.03 -3.92
CA TYR A 107 8.65 -10.61 -4.05
C TYR A 107 9.66 -9.57 -4.54
N TRP A 108 9.30 -8.76 -5.52
CA TRP A 108 10.12 -7.67 -6.02
C TRP A 108 10.46 -6.69 -4.89
N VAL A 109 9.46 -6.29 -4.11
CA VAL A 109 9.64 -5.37 -2.98
C VAL A 109 10.63 -5.94 -1.97
N VAL A 110 10.49 -7.22 -1.62
CA VAL A 110 11.31 -7.87 -0.58
C VAL A 110 12.75 -8.08 -1.04
N THR A 111 12.97 -8.30 -2.33
CA THR A 111 14.30 -8.60 -2.87
C THR A 111 15.09 -7.37 -3.31
N GLN A 112 14.50 -6.19 -3.24
CA GLN A 112 15.23 -4.97 -3.55
C GLN A 112 16.37 -4.75 -2.56
N ARG A 113 17.47 -4.21 -3.07
CA ARG A 113 18.58 -3.75 -2.24
C ARG A 113 18.40 -2.25 -1.98
N ILE A 114 18.23 -1.94 -0.72
CA ILE A 114 18.00 -0.56 -0.29
C ILE A 114 19.21 -0.08 0.51
#